data_ad3bf35b372727f4888b2cb87cdd8585
#
_entry.id   ad3bf35b372727f4888b2cb87cdd8585
#
_cell.length_a   1.000
_cell.length_b   1.000
_cell.length_c   1.000
_cell.angle_alpha   90.00
_cell.angle_beta   90.00
_cell.angle_gamma   90.00
#
_symmetry.space_group_name_H-M   'P 1'
#
loop_
_entity.id
_entity.type
_entity.pdbx_description
1 polymer ?
#
loop_
_entity_poly.entity_id
_entity_poly.type
_entity_poly.pdbx_seq_one_letter_code
_entity_poly.pdbx_strand_id
1 'polypeptide(L)'
;MLNSTLCYIEKDEKYLMLHRVKKENDVNRDKWVGVGGKFEDGESPEECVLRETLEETGLTLTDYRYRGIVTFVSDRWETEYMHLFTATGFSGEIIDCDEGVLEWISKKRLASIPKWKGDEIFLRLLDSNAPFFSLKLRYEGENLVFAALNGAALFLAKNPQDLEKIRPGTRSGREFSLIGVRCEFTNC
;
A
#
# COMPACT_ATOMS: atom_id res chain seq x y z
N MET A 1 19.03 0.01 -2.15
CA MET A 1 17.77 -0.47 -1.52
C MET A 1 17.17 0.67 -0.76
N LEU A 2 15.93 1.01 -1.09
CA LEU A 2 15.20 2.10 -0.45
C LEU A 2 14.32 1.55 0.69
N ASN A 3 14.20 2.31 1.77
CA ASN A 3 13.16 2.15 2.76
C ASN A 3 12.24 3.36 2.69
N SER A 4 10.94 3.11 2.77
CA SER A 4 9.91 4.15 2.79
C SER A 4 8.77 3.76 3.71
N THR A 5 7.93 4.71 4.04
CA THR A 5 6.66 4.47 4.72
C THR A 5 5.50 4.73 3.77
N LEU A 6 4.38 4.08 4.04
CA LEU A 6 3.12 4.32 3.36
C LEU A 6 1.99 4.18 4.37
N CYS A 7 1.29 5.27 4.65
CA CYS A 7 0.21 5.35 5.63
C CYS A 7 -1.14 5.57 4.97
N TYR A 8 -2.12 4.77 5.35
CA TYR A 8 -3.51 4.93 4.98
C TYR A 8 -4.28 5.49 6.19
N ILE A 9 -4.45 6.82 6.21
CA ILE A 9 -5.21 7.52 7.26
C ILE A 9 -6.69 7.32 6.97
N GLU A 10 -7.42 6.78 7.95
CA GLU A 10 -8.82 6.39 7.80
C GLU A 10 -9.76 7.29 8.57
N LYS A 11 -10.83 7.73 7.90
CA LYS A 11 -11.96 8.45 8.49
C LYS A 11 -13.24 8.19 7.68
N ASP A 12 -14.35 7.87 8.34
CA ASP A 12 -15.67 7.73 7.73
C ASP A 12 -15.69 6.81 6.47
N GLU A 13 -15.11 5.60 6.58
CA GLU A 13 -14.97 4.64 5.47
C GLU A 13 -14.22 5.20 4.25
N LYS A 14 -13.30 6.14 4.47
CA LYS A 14 -12.42 6.74 3.46
C LYS A 14 -10.98 6.64 3.90
N TYR A 15 -10.07 6.59 2.91
CA TYR A 15 -8.65 6.83 3.13
C TYR A 15 -8.27 8.21 2.59
N LEU A 16 -7.43 8.94 3.33
CA LEU A 16 -6.72 10.09 2.78
C LEU A 16 -5.65 9.58 1.85
N MET A 17 -5.75 9.92 0.57
CA MET A 17 -4.83 9.48 -0.46
C MET A 17 -4.25 10.66 -1.21
N LEU A 18 -3.02 10.49 -1.70
CA LEU A 18 -2.28 11.45 -2.48
C LEU A 18 -2.31 11.05 -3.97
N HIS A 19 -2.87 11.91 -4.81
CA HIS A 19 -2.76 11.79 -6.27
C HIS A 19 -1.46 12.44 -6.74
N ARG A 20 -0.52 11.64 -7.19
CA ARG A 20 0.85 12.04 -7.58
C ARG A 20 0.86 12.72 -8.96
N VAL A 21 0.61 14.03 -9.01
CA VAL A 21 0.45 14.76 -10.29
C VAL A 21 1.42 15.94 -10.45
N LYS A 22 2.15 16.34 -9.40
CA LYS A 22 2.99 17.53 -9.44
C LYS A 22 4.45 17.27 -9.86
N LYS A 23 4.95 16.01 -9.74
CA LYS A 23 6.33 15.65 -10.10
C LYS A 23 6.38 14.91 -11.46
N GLU A 24 7.25 15.35 -12.38
CA GLU A 24 7.35 14.75 -13.73
C GLU A 24 8.04 13.39 -13.76
N ASN A 25 9.10 13.20 -12.96
CA ASN A 25 9.88 11.95 -12.89
C ASN A 25 9.52 11.15 -11.64
N ASP A 26 8.25 10.79 -11.50
CA ASP A 26 7.73 10.05 -10.37
C ASP A 26 7.31 8.65 -10.79
N VAL A 27 7.80 7.61 -10.09
CA VAL A 27 7.37 6.22 -10.26
C VAL A 27 5.86 6.06 -10.07
N ASN A 28 5.27 6.90 -9.23
CA ASN A 28 3.84 6.92 -8.92
C ASN A 28 3.07 7.96 -9.74
N ARG A 29 3.66 8.52 -10.81
CA ARG A 29 2.99 9.54 -11.61
C ARG A 29 1.58 9.10 -12.02
N ASP A 30 0.61 10.00 -11.79
CA ASP A 30 -0.82 9.83 -12.08
C ASP A 30 -1.49 8.65 -11.32
N LYS A 31 -0.87 8.20 -10.21
CA LYS A 31 -1.43 7.16 -9.34
C LYS A 31 -1.83 7.73 -7.98
N TRP A 32 -2.82 7.11 -7.38
CA TRP A 32 -3.24 7.35 -6.01
C TRP A 32 -2.49 6.43 -5.07
N VAL A 33 -1.81 7.01 -4.10
CA VAL A 33 -1.02 6.29 -3.10
C VAL A 33 -1.42 6.73 -1.68
N GLY A 34 -1.03 5.98 -0.67
CA GLY A 34 -1.08 6.45 0.72
C GLY A 34 -0.09 7.60 0.93
N VAL A 35 -0.15 8.21 2.10
CA VAL A 35 0.77 9.27 2.53
C VAL A 35 2.05 8.64 3.06
N GLY A 36 3.21 9.23 2.76
CA GLY A 36 4.49 8.74 3.26
C GLY A 36 5.62 8.96 2.27
N GLY A 37 6.84 8.69 2.71
CA GLY A 37 8.02 8.92 1.94
C GLY A 37 9.23 8.12 2.40
N LYS A 38 10.41 8.55 1.98
CA LYS A 38 11.66 7.84 2.22
C LYS A 38 12.20 8.12 3.61
N PHE A 39 12.85 7.11 4.18
CA PHE A 39 13.58 7.28 5.44
C PHE A 39 14.72 8.29 5.29
N GLU A 40 14.90 9.09 6.31
CA GLU A 40 16.13 9.81 6.56
C GLU A 40 17.13 8.92 7.33
N ASP A 41 18.40 9.35 7.39
CA ASP A 41 19.43 8.57 8.08
C ASP A 41 19.13 8.45 9.57
N GLY A 42 19.10 7.22 10.07
CA GLY A 42 18.83 6.90 11.46
C GLY A 42 17.36 6.85 11.88
N GLU A 43 16.41 7.10 10.96
CA GLU A 43 14.98 7.01 11.29
C GLU A 43 14.51 5.57 11.49
N SER A 44 13.63 5.37 12.47
CA SER A 44 12.76 4.20 12.56
C SER A 44 11.54 4.34 11.62
N PRO A 45 10.83 3.25 11.30
CA PRO A 45 9.59 3.33 10.52
C PRO A 45 8.54 4.26 11.12
N GLU A 46 8.46 4.31 12.46
CA GLU A 46 7.52 5.17 13.20
C GLU A 46 7.90 6.64 13.09
N GLU A 47 9.19 6.98 13.21
CA GLU A 47 9.66 8.36 13.05
C GLU A 47 9.42 8.86 11.63
N CYS A 48 9.76 8.07 10.63
CA CYS A 48 9.54 8.41 9.23
C CYS A 48 8.05 8.64 8.93
N VAL A 49 7.15 7.74 9.33
CA VAL A 49 5.72 7.90 9.03
C VAL A 49 5.11 9.13 9.72
N LEU A 50 5.56 9.48 10.93
CA LEU A 50 5.10 10.66 11.64
C LEU A 50 5.58 11.94 10.95
N ARG A 51 6.86 12.02 10.57
CA ARG A 51 7.45 13.16 9.87
C ARG A 51 6.78 13.35 8.50
N GLU A 52 6.79 12.33 7.65
CA GLU A 52 6.25 12.40 6.30
C GLU A 52 4.75 12.74 6.29
N THR A 53 3.96 12.14 7.20
CA THR A 53 2.54 12.50 7.32
C THR A 53 2.35 13.97 7.67
N LEU A 54 3.13 14.50 8.60
CA LEU A 54 3.04 15.92 8.96
C LEU A 54 3.45 16.82 7.79
N GLU A 55 4.53 16.50 7.11
CA GLU A 55 5.07 17.28 5.97
C GLU A 55 4.11 17.29 4.78
N GLU A 56 3.59 16.13 4.39
CA GLU A 56 2.71 16.01 3.23
C GLU A 56 1.29 16.49 3.48
N THR A 57 0.79 16.37 4.72
CA THR A 57 -0.64 16.58 5.00
C THR A 57 -0.96 17.66 6.03
N GLY A 58 0.00 18.07 6.85
CA GLY A 58 -0.24 18.92 8.03
C GLY A 58 -0.89 18.18 9.21
N LEU A 59 -1.12 16.87 9.08
CA LEU A 59 -1.76 16.08 10.13
C LEU A 59 -0.70 15.44 11.04
N THR A 60 -0.95 15.49 12.35
CA THR A 60 -0.20 14.75 13.36
C THR A 60 -0.95 13.49 13.72
N LEU A 61 -0.36 12.32 13.51
CA LEU A 61 -0.97 11.04 13.87
C LEU A 61 -0.94 10.84 15.39
N THR A 62 -2.06 10.38 15.96
CA THR A 62 -2.22 10.12 17.39
C THR A 62 -2.58 8.67 17.70
N ASP A 63 -3.20 7.96 16.73
CA ASP A 63 -3.47 6.53 16.79
C ASP A 63 -3.15 5.92 15.44
N TYR A 64 -2.06 5.17 15.39
CA TYR A 64 -1.57 4.53 14.17
C TYR A 64 -1.03 3.14 14.47
N ARG A 65 -0.98 2.31 13.43
CA ARG A 65 -0.58 0.91 13.56
C ARG A 65 0.31 0.48 12.41
N TYR A 66 1.45 -0.12 12.72
CA TYR A 66 2.31 -0.77 11.74
C TYR A 66 1.67 -2.09 11.29
N ARG A 67 1.44 -2.23 10.00
CA ARG A 67 0.61 -3.32 9.43
C ARG A 67 1.41 -4.38 8.70
N GLY A 68 2.54 -4.03 8.11
CA GLY A 68 3.36 -4.97 7.35
C GLY A 68 4.42 -4.29 6.51
N ILE A 69 5.17 -5.11 5.76
CA ILE A 69 6.20 -4.65 4.84
C ILE A 69 5.86 -5.15 3.44
N VAL A 70 5.89 -4.25 2.47
CA VAL A 70 5.80 -4.59 1.04
C VAL A 70 7.19 -4.45 0.41
N THR A 71 7.71 -5.54 -0.14
CA THR A 71 8.91 -5.52 -0.97
C THR A 71 8.50 -5.27 -2.41
N PHE A 72 8.72 -4.06 -2.90
CA PHE A 72 8.50 -3.69 -4.30
C PHE A 72 9.77 -3.94 -5.10
N VAL A 73 9.69 -4.80 -6.11
CA VAL A 73 10.80 -5.13 -7.03
C VAL A 73 10.37 -4.75 -8.44
N SER A 74 11.20 -3.99 -9.13
CA SER A 74 10.95 -3.53 -10.49
C SER A 74 12.18 -3.73 -11.37
N ASP A 75 11.96 -3.92 -12.67
CA ASP A 75 13.01 -3.91 -13.68
C ASP A 75 13.50 -2.48 -14.02
N ARG A 76 12.81 -1.45 -13.54
CA ARG A 76 13.10 -0.03 -13.86
C ARG A 76 13.57 0.78 -12.67
N TRP A 77 13.22 0.35 -11.45
CA TRP A 77 13.43 1.11 -10.24
C TRP A 77 14.18 0.28 -9.20
N GLU A 78 14.86 0.96 -8.31
CA GLU A 78 15.52 0.31 -7.18
C GLU A 78 14.50 -0.45 -6.33
N THR A 79 14.91 -1.62 -5.78
CA THR A 79 14.09 -2.37 -4.83
C THR A 79 13.77 -1.51 -3.61
N GLU A 80 12.49 -1.45 -3.25
CA GLU A 80 11.98 -0.65 -2.15
C GLU A 80 11.26 -1.52 -1.13
N TYR A 81 11.53 -1.26 0.14
CA TYR A 81 10.80 -1.82 1.28
C TYR A 81 9.86 -0.74 1.82
N MET A 82 8.57 -0.86 1.51
CA MET A 82 7.54 0.04 1.97
C MET A 82 6.96 -0.48 3.28
N HIS A 83 7.14 0.29 4.35
CA HIS A 83 6.60 0.03 5.69
C HIS A 83 5.17 0.55 5.75
N LEU A 84 4.19 -0.36 5.79
CA LEU A 84 2.76 -0.01 5.73
C LEU A 84 2.20 0.32 7.10
N PHE A 85 1.51 1.45 7.18
CA PHE A 85 0.77 1.89 8.36
C PHE A 85 -0.70 2.15 8.03
N THR A 86 -1.54 2.06 9.06
CA THR A 86 -2.89 2.63 9.06
C THR A 86 -3.01 3.55 10.26
N ALA A 87 -3.77 4.63 10.14
CA ALA A 87 -4.03 5.54 11.24
C ALA A 87 -5.52 5.87 11.31
N THR A 88 -6.08 5.85 12.53
CA THR A 88 -7.48 6.20 12.83
C THR A 88 -7.59 7.42 13.73
N GLY A 89 -6.50 7.82 14.39
CA GLY A 89 -6.41 9.03 15.19
C GLY A 89 -5.42 10.02 14.58
N PHE A 90 -5.86 11.26 14.44
CA PHE A 90 -5.02 12.36 13.98
C PHE A 90 -5.59 13.71 14.43
N SER A 91 -4.75 14.74 14.41
CA SER A 91 -5.11 16.13 14.66
C SER A 91 -4.45 17.04 13.63
N GLY A 92 -4.85 18.31 13.57
CA GLY A 92 -4.34 19.27 12.59
C GLY A 92 -5.31 19.52 11.45
N GLU A 93 -4.88 20.32 10.49
CA GLU A 93 -5.65 20.67 9.28
C GLU A 93 -4.86 20.26 8.04
N ILE A 94 -5.57 19.78 7.02
CA ILE A 94 -4.95 19.38 5.76
C ILE A 94 -4.39 20.64 5.06
N ILE A 95 -3.11 20.56 4.69
CA ILE A 95 -2.41 21.59 3.93
C ILE A 95 -2.31 21.20 2.44
N ASP A 96 -1.90 22.14 1.60
CA ASP A 96 -1.59 21.84 0.21
C ASP A 96 -0.26 21.05 0.13
N CYS A 97 -0.28 19.93 -0.57
CA CYS A 97 0.88 19.04 -0.69
C CYS A 97 1.67 19.38 -1.96
N ASP A 98 3.00 19.53 -1.84
CA ASP A 98 3.88 19.85 -2.97
C ASP A 98 4.02 18.69 -3.98
N GLU A 99 3.65 17.47 -3.61
CA GLU A 99 3.80 16.29 -4.46
C GLU A 99 2.55 15.92 -5.26
N GLY A 100 1.38 16.43 -4.86
CA GLY A 100 0.13 16.10 -5.53
C GLY A 100 -1.10 16.71 -4.88
N VAL A 101 -2.23 16.06 -5.06
CA VAL A 101 -3.53 16.48 -4.52
C VAL A 101 -4.00 15.46 -3.50
N LEU A 102 -4.29 15.91 -2.28
CA LEU A 102 -4.86 15.10 -1.21
C LEU A 102 -6.38 15.04 -1.33
N GLU A 103 -6.95 13.84 -1.26
CA GLU A 103 -8.41 13.64 -1.27
C GLU A 103 -8.82 12.48 -0.36
N TRP A 104 -9.95 12.63 0.33
CA TRP A 104 -10.60 11.55 1.06
C TRP A 104 -11.34 10.62 0.11
N ILE A 105 -10.72 9.51 -0.26
CA ILE A 105 -11.27 8.52 -1.20
C ILE A 105 -12.07 7.46 -0.45
N SER A 106 -13.34 7.28 -0.81
CA SER A 106 -14.15 6.18 -0.26
C SER A 106 -13.51 4.82 -0.58
N LYS A 107 -13.46 3.92 0.41
CA LYS A 107 -12.96 2.55 0.22
C LYS A 107 -13.66 1.81 -0.93
N LYS A 108 -14.93 2.13 -1.21
CA LYS A 108 -15.69 1.58 -2.36
C LYS A 108 -15.16 2.03 -3.71
N ARG A 109 -14.51 3.21 -3.79
CA ARG A 109 -13.93 3.75 -5.02
C ARG A 109 -12.50 3.25 -5.28
N LEU A 110 -11.84 2.63 -4.31
CA LEU A 110 -10.44 2.20 -4.44
C LEU A 110 -10.19 1.30 -5.65
N ALA A 111 -11.15 0.46 -6.03
CA ALA A 111 -11.01 -0.42 -7.19
C ALA A 111 -10.98 0.33 -8.54
N SER A 112 -11.54 1.54 -8.61
CA SER A 112 -11.73 2.32 -9.84
C SER A 112 -10.72 3.45 -10.07
N ILE A 113 -9.86 3.74 -9.08
CA ILE A 113 -8.85 4.79 -9.19
C ILE A 113 -7.52 4.24 -9.71
N PRO A 114 -6.73 5.03 -10.47
CA PRO A 114 -5.40 4.65 -10.91
C PRO A 114 -4.47 4.37 -9.73
N LYS A 115 -3.87 3.20 -9.68
CA LYS A 115 -2.90 2.76 -8.68
C LYS A 115 -2.11 1.57 -9.20
N TRP A 116 -1.06 1.17 -8.49
CA TRP A 116 -0.37 -0.07 -8.81
C TRP A 116 -1.28 -1.28 -8.58
N LYS A 117 -1.18 -2.28 -9.46
CA LYS A 117 -2.04 -3.47 -9.36
C LYS A 117 -1.86 -4.25 -8.06
N GLY A 118 -0.64 -4.27 -7.54
CA GLY A 118 -0.31 -4.92 -6.28
C GLY A 118 -0.93 -4.25 -5.05
N ASP A 119 -1.27 -2.95 -5.14
CA ASP A 119 -1.88 -2.22 -4.03
C ASP A 119 -3.24 -2.81 -3.65
N GLU A 120 -3.95 -3.40 -4.61
CA GLU A 120 -5.20 -4.11 -4.34
C GLU A 120 -5.03 -5.26 -3.33
N ILE A 121 -3.86 -5.88 -3.30
CA ILE A 121 -3.58 -7.00 -2.39
C ILE A 121 -3.46 -6.49 -0.97
N PHE A 122 -2.56 -5.53 -0.72
CA PHE A 122 -2.37 -5.05 0.64
C PHE A 122 -3.53 -4.18 1.13
N LEU A 123 -4.21 -3.40 0.27
CA LEU A 123 -5.42 -2.67 0.68
C LEU A 123 -6.52 -3.60 1.19
N ARG A 124 -6.68 -4.80 0.61
CA ARG A 124 -7.59 -5.81 1.13
C ARG A 124 -7.13 -6.40 2.46
N LEU A 125 -5.81 -6.62 2.64
CA LEU A 125 -5.24 -7.07 3.90
C LEU A 125 -5.47 -6.03 5.01
N LEU A 126 -5.31 -4.74 4.69
CA LEU A 126 -5.60 -3.64 5.62
C LEU A 126 -7.08 -3.60 5.99
N ASP A 127 -7.99 -3.64 5.00
CA ASP A 127 -9.44 -3.59 5.21
C ASP A 127 -9.97 -4.78 6.02
N SER A 128 -9.40 -5.97 5.81
CA SER A 128 -9.75 -7.18 6.57
C SER A 128 -9.12 -7.24 7.96
N ASN A 129 -8.35 -6.22 8.35
CA ASN A 129 -7.58 -6.20 9.59
C ASN A 129 -6.67 -7.42 9.77
N ALA A 130 -6.01 -7.84 8.69
CA ALA A 130 -5.07 -8.95 8.71
C ALA A 130 -3.95 -8.73 9.76
N PRO A 131 -3.40 -9.80 10.37
CA PRO A 131 -2.18 -9.71 11.17
C PRO A 131 -1.03 -9.08 10.39
N PHE A 132 0.06 -8.71 11.07
CA PHE A 132 1.28 -8.22 10.42
C PHE A 132 1.71 -9.16 9.30
N PHE A 133 2.05 -8.61 8.12
CA PHE A 133 2.37 -9.40 6.93
C PHE A 133 3.61 -8.89 6.21
N SER A 134 4.25 -9.80 5.47
CA SER A 134 5.27 -9.50 4.48
C SER A 134 4.71 -9.81 3.09
N LEU A 135 4.65 -8.82 2.21
CA LEU A 135 4.16 -8.96 0.84
C LEU A 135 5.27 -8.61 -0.14
N LYS A 136 5.61 -9.53 -1.05
CA LYS A 136 6.53 -9.26 -2.15
C LYS A 136 5.77 -9.09 -3.45
N LEU A 137 6.04 -8.00 -4.16
CA LEU A 137 5.48 -7.66 -5.46
C LEU A 137 6.62 -7.49 -6.45
N ARG A 138 6.56 -8.14 -7.62
CA ARG A 138 7.53 -7.94 -8.69
C ARG A 138 6.83 -7.48 -9.95
N TYR A 139 7.37 -6.42 -10.53
CA TYR A 139 6.88 -5.77 -11.74
C TYR A 139 7.89 -5.86 -12.87
N GLU A 140 7.36 -6.00 -14.09
CA GLU A 140 8.06 -5.78 -15.34
C GLU A 140 7.33 -4.66 -16.10
N GLY A 141 7.96 -3.49 -16.18
CA GLY A 141 7.29 -2.24 -16.49
C GLY A 141 6.21 -1.92 -15.47
N GLU A 142 4.96 -1.77 -15.90
CA GLU A 142 3.79 -1.57 -15.02
C GLU A 142 3.02 -2.88 -14.73
N ASN A 143 3.47 -4.02 -15.27
CA ASN A 143 2.79 -5.28 -15.09
C ASN A 143 3.26 -5.98 -13.82
N LEU A 144 2.34 -6.31 -12.93
CA LEU A 144 2.62 -7.16 -11.79
C LEU A 144 2.79 -8.61 -12.27
N VAL A 145 4.02 -9.15 -12.20
CA VAL A 145 4.34 -10.49 -12.71
C VAL A 145 4.47 -11.54 -11.61
N PHE A 146 4.65 -11.12 -10.36
CA PHE A 146 4.74 -12.03 -9.23
C PHE A 146 4.25 -11.36 -7.95
N ALA A 147 3.56 -12.12 -7.10
CA ALA A 147 3.26 -11.75 -5.74
C ALA A 147 3.43 -12.93 -4.79
N ALA A 148 3.92 -12.67 -3.58
CA ALA A 148 4.03 -13.65 -2.50
C ALA A 148 3.67 -12.98 -1.17
N LEU A 149 2.85 -13.67 -0.36
CA LEU A 149 2.43 -13.25 0.97
C LEU A 149 3.06 -14.18 2.01
N ASN A 150 3.77 -13.62 2.99
CA ASN A 150 4.45 -14.37 4.06
C ASN A 150 5.31 -15.54 3.52
N GLY A 151 6.00 -15.28 2.40
CA GLY A 151 6.83 -16.28 1.71
C GLY A 151 6.08 -17.23 0.79
N ALA A 152 4.75 -17.33 0.87
CA ALA A 152 3.96 -18.19 -0.02
C ALA A 152 3.57 -17.44 -1.30
N ALA A 153 3.85 -18.01 -2.47
CA ALA A 153 3.49 -17.43 -3.75
C ALA A 153 1.96 -17.37 -3.92
N LEU A 154 1.44 -16.18 -4.19
CA LEU A 154 0.03 -15.98 -4.52
C LEU A 154 -0.22 -16.26 -6.00
N PHE A 155 0.67 -15.81 -6.87
CA PHE A 155 0.67 -16.12 -8.29
C PHE A 155 2.05 -15.86 -8.91
N LEU A 156 2.26 -16.48 -10.06
CA LEU A 156 3.32 -16.19 -10.99
C LEU A 156 2.67 -16.02 -12.37
N ALA A 157 2.69 -14.83 -12.92
CA ALA A 157 2.15 -14.60 -14.26
C ALA A 157 3.08 -15.28 -15.30
N LYS A 158 2.54 -16.21 -16.08
CA LYS A 158 3.22 -16.78 -17.24
C LYS A 158 3.10 -15.86 -18.45
N ASN A 159 2.02 -15.03 -18.47
CA ASN A 159 1.77 -13.98 -19.45
C ASN A 159 1.03 -12.80 -18.78
N PRO A 160 1.20 -11.53 -19.27
CA PRO A 160 0.48 -10.37 -18.74
C PRO A 160 -1.04 -10.52 -18.76
N GLN A 161 -1.61 -11.31 -19.66
CA GLN A 161 -3.06 -11.58 -19.77
C GLN A 161 -3.61 -12.45 -18.61
N ASP A 162 -2.76 -13.12 -17.85
CA ASP A 162 -3.21 -13.90 -16.68
C ASP A 162 -3.60 -13.02 -15.50
N LEU A 163 -3.25 -11.74 -15.53
CA LEU A 163 -3.57 -10.77 -14.47
C LEU A 163 -5.06 -10.42 -14.39
N GLU A 164 -5.81 -10.52 -15.50
CA GLU A 164 -7.28 -10.31 -15.50
C GLU A 164 -8.06 -11.39 -14.74
N LYS A 165 -7.43 -12.53 -14.50
CA LYS A 165 -8.04 -13.67 -13.78
C LYS A 165 -7.95 -13.54 -12.25
N ILE A 166 -7.28 -12.49 -11.73
CA ILE A 166 -7.26 -12.21 -10.28
C ILE A 166 -8.61 -11.63 -9.86
N ARG A 167 -9.63 -12.51 -9.72
CA ARG A 167 -10.94 -12.10 -9.18
C ARG A 167 -10.88 -12.00 -7.66
N PRO A 168 -11.55 -10.98 -7.05
CA PRO A 168 -11.70 -10.91 -5.61
C PRO A 168 -12.48 -12.12 -5.13
N GLY A 169 -11.89 -12.89 -4.21
CA GLY A 169 -12.61 -13.96 -3.52
C GLY A 169 -13.75 -13.36 -2.68
N THR A 170 -14.95 -13.90 -2.82
CA THR A 170 -16.11 -13.60 -1.98
C THR A 170 -15.83 -14.02 -0.54
N ARG A 171 -16.22 -13.17 0.42
CA ARG A 171 -16.16 -13.45 1.86
C ARG A 171 -16.88 -14.78 2.17
N SER A 172 -16.17 -15.77 2.63
CA SER A 172 -16.69 -16.77 3.54
C SER A 172 -15.57 -17.17 4.50
N GLY A 173 -15.86 -17.05 5.78
CA GLY A 173 -15.08 -17.24 6.98
C GLY A 173 -13.68 -17.87 6.87
N ARG A 174 -12.68 -17.15 7.34
CA ARG A 174 -11.31 -17.58 7.69
C ARG A 174 -10.39 -18.12 6.58
N GLU A 175 -10.81 -18.16 5.33
CA GLU A 175 -9.96 -18.58 4.22
C GLU A 175 -9.78 -17.43 3.22
N PHE A 176 -8.53 -16.97 3.01
CA PHE A 176 -8.18 -16.13 1.88
C PHE A 176 -7.81 -17.04 0.70
N SER A 177 -8.76 -17.31 -0.18
CA SER A 177 -8.49 -17.97 -1.45
C SER A 177 -8.20 -16.90 -2.52
N LEU A 178 -6.94 -16.56 -2.70
CA LEU A 178 -6.45 -15.90 -3.89
C LEU A 178 -5.95 -17.00 -4.84
N ILE A 179 -6.77 -17.35 -5.85
CA ILE A 179 -6.46 -18.27 -6.95
C ILE A 179 -5.75 -19.56 -6.48
N GLY A 180 -6.50 -20.51 -5.92
CA GLY A 180 -6.05 -21.89 -5.77
C GLY A 180 -4.96 -22.17 -4.73
N VAL A 181 -4.59 -21.21 -3.91
CA VAL A 181 -3.66 -21.39 -2.78
C VAL A 181 -4.43 -21.16 -1.48
N ARG A 182 -4.67 -22.23 -0.73
CA ARG A 182 -5.16 -22.14 0.65
C ARG A 182 -4.03 -21.63 1.54
N CYS A 183 -4.18 -20.44 2.10
CA CYS A 183 -3.38 -20.02 3.24
C CYS A 183 -4.17 -20.35 4.51
N GLU A 184 -3.85 -21.46 5.16
CA GLU A 184 -4.34 -21.74 6.51
C GLU A 184 -3.50 -20.92 7.49
N PHE A 185 -4.15 -19.95 8.14
CA PHE A 185 -3.55 -19.27 9.28
C PHE A 185 -3.69 -20.18 10.50
N THR A 186 -2.67 -20.98 10.80
CA THR A 186 -2.55 -21.61 12.10
C THR A 186 -2.17 -20.53 13.11
N ASN A 187 -3.04 -20.37 14.13
CA ASN A 187 -2.74 -19.55 15.29
C ASN A 187 -1.46 -20.08 15.97
N CYS A 188 -0.43 -19.25 16.03
CA CYS A 188 0.60 -19.32 17.06
C CYS A 188 0.44 -18.10 17.96
#